data_2a65332629b22076b68f251d14b66b6d
#
_entry.id   2a65332629b22076b68f251d14b66b6d
#
_cell.length_a   1.000
_cell.length_b   1.000
_cell.length_c   1.000
_cell.angle_alpha   90.00
_cell.angle_beta   90.00
_cell.angle_gamma   90.00
#
_symmetry.space_group_name_H-M   'P 1'
#
loop_
_entity.id
_entity.type
_entity.pdbx_description
1 polymer ?
#
loop_
_entity_poly.entity_id
_entity_poly.type
_entity_poly.pdbx_seq_one_letter_code
_entity_poly.pdbx_strand_id
1 'polypeptide(L)'
;MNGDAILTAEGVGKTFGAFRALRDVSVAFPRGRLTSIIGPNGAGKSTFFNVISGALLPSEGRVVFEGRDITGLSQHMLARLGIAKSYQITSLFPRLTALENVRIAAQALVSRFGMWRPRSALPGLVGEATALLEEVGLGQRLGVPAAGLAHGEQRALEIAVALASRPKLLLLDEPTAGMSPEETRAIMELIARLATERTVVLVEHKMKLVMNISDRVVVLHHGEVLAEGTPDEIRANDEVKRVYLGQGRPAVARAR
;
A
#
# COMPACT_ATOMS: atom_id res chain seq x y z
N MET A 1 16.30 -2.47 18.70
CA MET A 1 16.65 -2.43 17.27
C MET A 1 15.71 -1.51 16.48
N ASN A 2 15.46 -0.25 16.93
CA ASN A 2 14.47 0.66 16.29
C ASN A 2 15.12 1.84 15.55
N GLY A 3 16.41 1.79 15.23
CA GLY A 3 17.14 2.96 14.69
C GLY A 3 16.87 3.31 13.24
N ASP A 4 16.25 2.43 12.44
CA ASP A 4 16.07 2.63 11.00
C ASP A 4 14.61 2.44 10.51
N ALA A 5 13.66 2.43 11.41
CA ALA A 5 12.24 2.33 11.02
C ALA A 5 11.71 3.70 10.57
N ILE A 6 11.11 3.74 9.36
CA ILE A 6 10.44 4.95 8.87
C ILE A 6 9.06 5.13 9.52
N LEU A 7 8.37 4.01 9.79
CA LEU A 7 7.06 3.98 10.42
C LEU A 7 7.05 2.91 11.50
N THR A 8 6.47 3.23 12.66
CA THR A 8 6.19 2.25 13.72
C THR A 8 4.74 2.34 14.16
N ALA A 9 4.10 1.20 14.34
CA ALA A 9 2.86 1.06 15.07
C ALA A 9 3.20 0.52 16.46
N GLU A 10 2.72 1.13 17.52
CA GLU A 10 3.04 0.78 18.90
C GLU A 10 1.75 0.53 19.68
N GLY A 11 1.50 -0.73 20.03
CA GLY A 11 0.34 -1.13 20.81
C GLY A 11 -1.00 -0.83 20.15
N VAL A 12 -1.08 -0.84 18.81
CA VAL A 12 -2.26 -0.43 18.07
C VAL A 12 -3.41 -1.40 18.32
N GLY A 13 -4.48 -0.88 18.92
CA GLY A 13 -5.76 -1.56 19.08
C GLY A 13 -6.89 -0.86 18.32
N LYS A 14 -7.87 -1.62 17.82
CA LYS A 14 -9.08 -1.08 17.20
C LYS A 14 -10.30 -1.89 17.55
N THR A 15 -11.29 -1.19 18.11
CA THR A 15 -12.59 -1.77 18.48
C THR A 15 -13.71 -1.08 17.70
N PHE A 16 -14.67 -1.85 17.22
CA PHE A 16 -15.91 -1.40 16.60
C PHE A 16 -17.10 -1.95 17.39
N GLY A 17 -17.73 -1.11 18.22
CA GLY A 17 -18.72 -1.58 19.18
C GLY A 17 -18.13 -2.66 20.11
N ALA A 18 -18.69 -3.87 20.10
CA ALA A 18 -18.19 -5.00 20.87
C ALA A 18 -17.10 -5.83 20.15
N PHE A 19 -16.85 -5.57 18.86
CA PHE A 19 -15.88 -6.32 18.07
C PHE A 19 -14.49 -5.67 18.13
N ARG A 20 -13.49 -6.40 18.64
CA ARG A 20 -12.09 -5.96 18.67
C ARG A 20 -11.36 -6.51 17.44
N ALA A 21 -11.13 -5.63 16.48
CA ALA A 21 -10.52 -5.97 15.19
C ALA A 21 -8.98 -6.00 15.24
N LEU A 22 -8.36 -5.21 16.12
CA LEU A 22 -6.90 -5.21 16.37
C LEU A 22 -6.65 -5.25 17.87
N ARG A 23 -5.59 -5.97 18.27
CA ARG A 23 -5.19 -6.18 19.65
C ARG A 23 -3.67 -6.02 19.76
N ASP A 24 -3.23 -4.94 20.38
CA ASP A 24 -1.83 -4.69 20.72
C ASP A 24 -0.84 -4.92 19.54
N VAL A 25 -1.21 -4.44 18.34
CA VAL A 25 -0.38 -4.62 17.15
C VAL A 25 0.81 -3.67 17.21
N SER A 26 2.01 -4.23 17.37
CA SER A 26 3.26 -3.50 17.36
C SER A 26 4.14 -4.00 16.21
N VAL A 27 4.42 -3.12 15.23
CA VAL A 27 5.18 -3.43 14.00
C VAL A 27 6.06 -2.24 13.63
N ALA A 28 7.31 -2.52 13.28
CA ALA A 28 8.26 -1.55 12.73
C ALA A 28 8.49 -1.79 11.24
N PHE A 29 8.41 -0.73 10.43
CA PHE A 29 8.64 -0.77 8.99
C PHE A 29 9.99 -0.14 8.68
N PRO A 30 11.02 -0.93 8.29
CA PRO A 30 12.35 -0.42 7.99
C PRO A 30 12.35 0.49 6.76
N ARG A 31 13.20 1.51 6.78
CA ARG A 31 13.40 2.43 5.65
C ARG A 31 14.04 1.68 4.45
N GLY A 32 13.59 2.03 3.23
CA GLY A 32 14.15 1.45 2.00
C GLY A 32 13.89 -0.05 1.82
N ARG A 33 12.83 -0.57 2.47
CA ARG A 33 12.44 -1.98 2.38
C ARG A 33 11.00 -2.13 1.91
N LEU A 34 10.73 -3.25 1.26
CA LEU A 34 9.39 -3.71 0.97
C LEU A 34 8.92 -4.63 2.09
N THR A 35 7.98 -4.15 2.90
CA THR A 35 7.34 -4.96 3.94
C THR A 35 5.93 -5.31 3.51
N SER A 36 5.62 -6.60 3.45
CA SER A 36 4.27 -7.06 3.15
C SER A 36 3.52 -7.50 4.41
N ILE A 37 2.25 -7.13 4.47
CA ILE A 37 1.32 -7.55 5.52
C ILE A 37 0.39 -8.61 4.91
N ILE A 38 0.42 -9.81 5.45
CA ILE A 38 -0.39 -10.93 5.01
C ILE A 38 -1.23 -11.49 6.16
N GLY A 39 -2.16 -12.37 5.85
CA GLY A 39 -3.03 -13.03 6.83
C GLY A 39 -4.31 -13.51 6.17
N PRO A 40 -5.07 -14.40 6.81
CA PRO A 40 -6.37 -14.86 6.31
C PRO A 40 -7.40 -13.72 6.26
N ASN A 41 -8.55 -14.01 5.66
CA ASN A 41 -9.69 -13.08 5.70
C ASN A 41 -10.14 -12.87 7.14
N GLY A 42 -10.42 -11.61 7.52
CA GLY A 42 -10.77 -11.26 8.89
C GLY A 42 -9.58 -11.16 9.87
N ALA A 43 -8.33 -11.31 9.42
CA ALA A 43 -7.14 -11.19 10.27
C ALA A 43 -6.85 -9.78 10.79
N GLY A 44 -7.56 -8.75 10.30
CA GLY A 44 -7.35 -7.35 10.69
C GLY A 44 -6.48 -6.55 9.74
N LYS A 45 -5.99 -7.12 8.61
CA LYS A 45 -5.08 -6.46 7.66
C LYS A 45 -5.56 -5.08 7.19
N SER A 46 -6.77 -5.02 6.63
CA SER A 46 -7.33 -3.76 6.12
C SER A 46 -7.60 -2.75 7.25
N THR A 47 -7.98 -3.22 8.44
CA THR A 47 -8.12 -2.36 9.62
C THR A 47 -6.79 -1.76 10.02
N PHE A 48 -5.75 -2.58 10.13
CA PHE A 48 -4.40 -2.13 10.48
C PHE A 48 -3.83 -1.18 9.42
N PHE A 49 -3.98 -1.53 8.13
CA PHE A 49 -3.56 -0.68 7.03
C PHE A 49 -4.28 0.68 7.02
N ASN A 50 -5.58 0.70 7.32
CA ASN A 50 -6.34 1.94 7.45
C ASN A 50 -5.89 2.79 8.64
N VAL A 51 -5.45 2.17 9.74
CA VAL A 51 -4.88 2.89 10.90
C VAL A 51 -3.56 3.54 10.50
N ILE A 52 -2.61 2.80 9.96
CA ILE A 52 -1.28 3.35 9.60
C ILE A 52 -1.33 4.35 8.45
N SER A 53 -2.37 4.32 7.62
CA SER A 53 -2.62 5.27 6.54
C SER A 53 -3.48 6.48 6.94
N GLY A 54 -3.84 6.61 8.23
CA GLY A 54 -4.66 7.72 8.74
C GLY A 54 -6.11 7.74 8.23
N ALA A 55 -6.59 6.64 7.61
CA ALA A 55 -7.98 6.49 7.20
C ALA A 55 -8.89 6.11 8.37
N LEU A 56 -8.30 5.57 9.43
CA LEU A 56 -9.00 5.09 10.63
C LEU A 56 -8.22 5.48 11.88
N LEU A 57 -8.89 6.09 12.85
CA LEU A 57 -8.30 6.37 14.15
C LEU A 57 -8.20 5.07 14.96
N PRO A 58 -7.04 4.72 15.55
CA PRO A 58 -6.94 3.61 16.48
C PRO A 58 -7.74 3.89 17.75
N SER A 59 -8.17 2.84 18.45
CA SER A 59 -8.81 2.95 19.77
C SER A 59 -7.77 3.01 20.89
N GLU A 60 -6.61 2.40 20.67
CA GLU A 60 -5.48 2.31 21.60
C GLU A 60 -4.18 2.35 20.80
N GLY A 61 -3.08 2.72 21.47
CA GLY A 61 -1.75 2.77 20.87
C GLY A 61 -1.53 3.99 19.99
N ARG A 62 -0.40 4.00 19.29
CA ARG A 62 -0.01 5.13 18.44
C ARG A 62 0.73 4.68 17.17
N VAL A 63 0.80 5.59 16.21
CA VAL A 63 1.56 5.44 14.97
C VAL A 63 2.60 6.56 14.90
N VAL A 64 3.85 6.19 14.71
CA VAL A 64 4.99 7.12 14.66
C VAL A 64 5.65 7.05 13.28
N PHE A 65 5.84 8.20 12.64
CA PHE A 65 6.51 8.32 11.34
C PHE A 65 7.72 9.25 11.47
N GLU A 66 8.92 8.77 11.13
CA GLU A 66 10.19 9.51 11.28
C GLU A 66 10.35 10.12 12.67
N GLY A 67 9.99 9.37 13.73
CA GLY A 67 10.09 9.81 15.12
C GLY A 67 8.96 10.74 15.59
N ARG A 68 8.05 11.13 14.70
CA ARG A 68 6.90 11.99 15.01
C ARG A 68 5.64 11.17 15.21
N ASP A 69 4.90 11.40 16.27
CA ASP A 69 3.55 10.86 16.44
C ASP A 69 2.60 11.45 15.39
N ILE A 70 2.01 10.58 14.58
CA ILE A 70 1.07 10.91 13.51
C ILE A 70 -0.34 10.37 13.79
N THR A 71 -0.58 9.85 14.99
CA THR A 71 -1.85 9.25 15.37
C THR A 71 -3.00 10.24 15.19
N GLY A 72 -4.01 9.84 14.43
CA GLY A 72 -5.19 10.68 14.17
C GLY A 72 -4.97 11.85 13.20
N LEU A 73 -3.79 12.00 12.61
CA LEU A 73 -3.60 12.95 11.52
C LEU A 73 -4.41 12.53 10.30
N SER A 74 -5.01 13.50 9.61
CA SER A 74 -5.75 13.23 8.38
C SER A 74 -4.80 12.78 7.26
N GLN A 75 -5.34 12.00 6.30
CA GLN A 75 -4.57 11.53 5.14
C GLN A 75 -3.90 12.67 4.35
N HIS A 76 -4.56 13.82 4.27
CA HIS A 76 -3.98 15.03 3.66
C HIS A 76 -2.72 15.53 4.41
N MET A 77 -2.72 15.46 5.73
CA MET A 77 -1.52 15.81 6.53
C MET A 77 -0.43 14.75 6.35
N LEU A 78 -0.79 13.47 6.30
CA LEU A 78 0.16 12.38 6.05
C LEU A 78 0.81 12.49 4.67
N ALA A 79 0.04 12.85 3.63
CA ALA A 79 0.60 13.08 2.30
C ALA A 79 1.67 14.18 2.30
N ARG A 80 1.49 15.25 3.08
CA ARG A 80 2.50 16.32 3.25
C ARG A 80 3.75 15.89 4.01
N LEU A 81 3.63 14.89 4.87
CA LEU A 81 4.77 14.30 5.57
C LEU A 81 5.55 13.31 4.69
N GLY A 82 4.98 12.91 3.54
CA GLY A 82 5.59 11.98 2.61
C GLY A 82 5.05 10.55 2.72
N ILE A 83 3.83 10.36 3.21
CA ILE A 83 3.12 9.07 3.19
C ILE A 83 2.05 9.12 2.10
N ALA A 84 2.19 8.31 1.05
CA ALA A 84 1.16 8.15 0.03
C ALA A 84 0.48 6.79 0.15
N LYS A 85 -0.83 6.79 -0.05
CA LYS A 85 -1.65 5.57 -0.14
C LYS A 85 -2.24 5.46 -1.54
N SER A 86 -2.10 4.31 -2.19
CA SER A 86 -2.94 4.00 -3.34
C SER A 86 -4.30 3.50 -2.84
N TYR A 87 -5.37 4.05 -3.40
CA TYR A 87 -6.73 3.72 -2.97
C TYR A 87 -7.26 2.50 -3.72
N GLN A 88 -8.06 1.68 -3.03
CA GLN A 88 -8.78 0.53 -3.60
C GLN A 88 -9.91 0.96 -4.57
N ILE A 89 -10.42 2.19 -4.42
CA ILE A 89 -11.41 2.79 -5.32
C ILE A 89 -10.66 3.73 -6.26
N THR A 90 -10.85 3.54 -7.55
CA THR A 90 -10.23 4.32 -8.62
C THR A 90 -10.39 5.83 -8.37
N SER A 91 -9.33 6.46 -7.84
CA SER A 91 -9.29 7.91 -7.59
C SER A 91 -8.87 8.67 -8.84
N LEU A 92 -9.01 8.05 -10.02
CA LEU A 92 -8.68 8.64 -11.31
C LEU A 92 -9.82 9.50 -11.82
N PHE A 93 -9.45 10.56 -12.53
CA PHE A 93 -10.39 11.33 -13.34
C PHE A 93 -10.57 10.61 -14.68
N PRO A 94 -11.69 9.88 -14.91
CA PRO A 94 -11.79 8.92 -16.01
C PRO A 94 -11.76 9.57 -17.39
N ARG A 95 -12.21 10.83 -17.50
CA ARG A 95 -12.25 11.59 -18.74
C ARG A 95 -10.95 12.35 -19.02
N LEU A 96 -10.06 12.48 -18.04
CA LEU A 96 -8.76 13.11 -18.22
C LEU A 96 -7.73 12.08 -18.70
N THR A 97 -6.74 12.55 -19.44
CA THR A 97 -5.65 11.70 -19.90
C THR A 97 -4.79 11.18 -18.73
N ALA A 98 -4.01 10.12 -18.96
CA ALA A 98 -3.05 9.63 -17.99
C ALA A 98 -2.12 10.75 -17.50
N LEU A 99 -1.59 11.55 -18.43
CA LEU A 99 -0.74 12.71 -18.13
C LEU A 99 -1.43 13.73 -17.22
N GLU A 100 -2.68 14.10 -17.51
CA GLU A 100 -3.40 15.09 -16.71
C GLU A 100 -3.72 14.57 -15.30
N ASN A 101 -4.03 13.27 -15.14
CA ASN A 101 -4.24 12.67 -13.81
C ASN A 101 -2.99 12.84 -12.92
N VAL A 102 -1.82 12.48 -13.42
CA VAL A 102 -0.56 12.59 -12.67
C VAL A 102 -0.16 14.04 -12.44
N ARG A 103 -0.30 14.90 -13.49
CA ARG A 103 0.01 16.34 -13.40
C ARG A 103 -0.82 17.05 -12.33
N ILE A 104 -2.11 16.75 -12.22
CA ILE A 104 -3.00 17.35 -11.19
C ILE A 104 -2.55 16.93 -9.80
N ALA A 105 -2.17 15.66 -9.62
CA ALA A 105 -1.66 15.17 -8.34
C ALA A 105 -0.34 15.87 -7.95
N ALA A 106 0.59 16.03 -8.88
CA ALA A 106 1.84 16.78 -8.65
C ALA A 106 1.55 18.27 -8.32
N GLN A 107 0.59 18.88 -8.99
CA GLN A 107 0.21 20.27 -8.75
C GLN A 107 -0.34 20.51 -7.34
N ALA A 108 -1.07 19.55 -6.77
CA ALA A 108 -1.67 19.67 -5.45
C ALA A 108 -0.65 19.90 -4.32
N LEU A 109 0.60 19.48 -4.51
CA LEU A 109 1.68 19.71 -3.56
C LEU A 109 2.32 21.10 -3.67
N VAL A 110 2.38 21.64 -4.88
CA VAL A 110 3.16 22.86 -5.16
C VAL A 110 2.40 24.12 -4.76
N SER A 111 1.06 24.11 -4.79
CA SER A 111 0.29 25.34 -4.50
C SER A 111 -1.15 25.08 -4.08
N ARG A 112 -1.50 25.52 -2.86
CA ARG A 112 -2.89 25.63 -2.40
C ARG A 112 -3.72 26.61 -3.25
N PHE A 113 -3.08 27.58 -3.86
CA PHE A 113 -3.72 28.66 -4.64
C PHE A 113 -3.44 28.55 -6.15
N GLY A 114 -2.63 27.58 -6.57
CA GLY A 114 -2.22 27.41 -7.97
C GLY A 114 -3.22 26.67 -8.85
N MET A 115 -4.38 26.24 -8.33
CA MET A 115 -5.41 25.53 -9.11
C MET A 115 -5.99 26.36 -10.27
N TRP A 116 -5.89 27.68 -10.18
CA TRP A 116 -6.34 28.63 -11.22
C TRP A 116 -5.25 29.01 -12.23
N ARG A 117 -4.02 28.51 -12.07
CA ARG A 117 -2.94 28.78 -13.03
C ARG A 117 -3.13 27.94 -14.28
N PRO A 118 -3.05 28.52 -15.48
CA PRO A 118 -3.15 27.76 -16.72
C PRO A 118 -2.02 26.74 -16.83
N ARG A 119 -2.28 25.62 -17.52
CA ARG A 119 -1.33 24.52 -17.75
C ARG A 119 0.04 25.02 -18.25
N SER A 120 0.04 26.04 -19.11
CA SER A 120 1.23 26.68 -19.67
C SER A 120 2.12 27.38 -18.63
N ALA A 121 1.58 27.70 -17.45
CA ALA A 121 2.34 28.37 -16.39
C ALA A 121 3.15 27.42 -15.50
N LEU A 122 3.06 26.10 -15.73
CA LEU A 122 3.72 25.07 -14.92
C LEU A 122 4.38 23.98 -15.80
N PRO A 123 5.30 24.35 -16.71
CA PRO A 123 5.89 23.40 -17.67
C PRO A 123 6.67 22.28 -16.99
N GLY A 124 7.27 22.52 -15.82
CA GLY A 124 8.00 21.50 -15.05
C GLY A 124 7.11 20.32 -14.59
N LEU A 125 5.82 20.58 -14.30
CA LEU A 125 4.90 19.52 -13.86
C LEU A 125 4.54 18.55 -14.99
N VAL A 126 4.56 18.99 -16.24
CA VAL A 126 4.33 18.10 -17.39
C VAL A 126 5.50 17.14 -17.54
N GLY A 127 6.73 17.64 -17.46
CA GLY A 127 7.93 16.79 -17.51
C GLY A 127 7.98 15.78 -16.36
N GLU A 128 7.66 16.22 -15.14
CA GLU A 128 7.60 15.34 -13.97
C GLU A 128 6.52 14.26 -14.14
N ALA A 129 5.31 14.63 -14.57
CA ALA A 129 4.24 13.68 -14.80
C ALA A 129 4.59 12.67 -15.91
N THR A 130 5.27 13.12 -16.97
CA THR A 130 5.76 12.24 -18.03
C THR A 130 6.76 11.22 -17.50
N ALA A 131 7.76 11.65 -16.73
CA ALA A 131 8.76 10.77 -16.14
C ALA A 131 8.13 9.72 -15.21
N LEU A 132 7.15 10.12 -14.39
CA LEU A 132 6.41 9.18 -13.54
C LEU A 132 5.60 8.15 -14.34
N LEU A 133 5.01 8.56 -15.46
CA LEU A 133 4.28 7.63 -16.34
C LEU A 133 5.23 6.67 -17.06
N GLU A 134 6.42 7.12 -17.44
CA GLU A 134 7.48 6.25 -17.99
C GLU A 134 7.96 5.25 -16.92
N GLU A 135 8.16 5.70 -15.67
CA GLU A 135 8.56 4.86 -14.54
C GLU A 135 7.58 3.70 -14.29
N VAL A 136 6.27 3.97 -14.42
CA VAL A 136 5.24 2.94 -14.25
C VAL A 136 4.89 2.17 -15.55
N GLY A 137 5.60 2.42 -16.65
CA GLY A 137 5.41 1.72 -17.92
C GLY A 137 4.28 2.27 -18.82
N LEU A 138 3.81 3.51 -18.53
CA LEU A 138 2.74 4.17 -19.29
C LEU A 138 3.23 5.28 -20.23
N GLY A 139 4.52 5.34 -20.55
CA GLY A 139 5.10 6.37 -21.41
C GLY A 139 4.47 6.48 -22.80
N GLN A 140 3.90 5.38 -23.35
CA GLN A 140 3.19 5.36 -24.63
C GLN A 140 1.68 5.67 -24.50
N ARG A 141 1.19 5.92 -23.28
CA ARG A 141 -0.23 6.12 -22.95
C ARG A 141 -0.56 7.54 -22.45
N LEU A 142 0.37 8.48 -22.54
CA LEU A 142 0.24 9.84 -21.99
C LEU A 142 -1.06 10.54 -22.37
N GLY A 143 -1.47 10.44 -23.65
CA GLY A 143 -2.66 11.07 -24.18
C GLY A 143 -3.95 10.24 -24.05
N VAL A 144 -3.89 9.01 -23.53
CA VAL A 144 -5.05 8.14 -23.43
C VAL A 144 -5.87 8.55 -22.20
N PRO A 145 -7.20 8.75 -22.33
CA PRO A 145 -8.08 8.95 -21.19
C PRO A 145 -8.00 7.75 -20.22
N ALA A 146 -8.03 8.02 -18.90
CA ALA A 146 -7.88 6.98 -17.90
C ALA A 146 -8.94 5.85 -18.04
N ALA A 147 -10.17 6.18 -18.45
CA ALA A 147 -11.22 5.19 -18.72
C ALA A 147 -10.92 4.28 -19.93
N GLY A 148 -10.02 4.68 -20.83
CA GLY A 148 -9.61 3.90 -22.01
C GLY A 148 -8.41 2.98 -21.75
N LEU A 149 -7.83 3.02 -20.58
CA LEU A 149 -6.72 2.15 -20.17
C LEU A 149 -7.24 0.77 -19.76
N ALA A 150 -6.46 -0.28 -20.01
CA ALA A 150 -6.71 -1.61 -19.45
C ALA A 150 -6.63 -1.60 -17.92
N HIS A 151 -7.21 -2.59 -17.24
CA HIS A 151 -7.30 -2.61 -15.77
C HIS A 151 -5.91 -2.54 -15.09
N GLY A 152 -4.94 -3.31 -15.58
CA GLY A 152 -3.56 -3.24 -15.12
C GLY A 152 -2.89 -1.88 -15.39
N GLU A 153 -3.18 -1.24 -16.54
CA GLU A 153 -2.69 0.11 -16.87
C GLU A 153 -3.32 1.17 -15.95
N GLN A 154 -4.61 1.04 -15.62
CA GLN A 154 -5.27 1.94 -14.65
C GLN A 154 -4.61 1.83 -13.27
N ARG A 155 -4.27 0.62 -12.83
CA ARG A 155 -3.58 0.41 -11.56
C ARG A 155 -2.17 1.01 -11.57
N ALA A 156 -1.42 0.86 -12.65
CA ALA A 156 -0.13 1.53 -12.83
C ALA A 156 -0.29 3.05 -12.78
N LEU A 157 -1.35 3.60 -13.38
CA LEU A 157 -1.66 5.03 -13.31
C LEU A 157 -1.99 5.49 -11.88
N GLU A 158 -2.74 4.71 -11.10
CA GLU A 158 -2.99 5.00 -9.67
C GLU A 158 -1.70 5.06 -8.85
N ILE A 159 -0.77 4.15 -9.12
CA ILE A 159 0.56 4.18 -8.50
C ILE A 159 1.31 5.45 -8.92
N ALA A 160 1.30 5.84 -10.21
CA ALA A 160 1.93 7.07 -10.69
C ALA A 160 1.34 8.32 -10.01
N VAL A 161 0.02 8.37 -9.83
CA VAL A 161 -0.68 9.44 -9.08
C VAL A 161 -0.21 9.50 -7.62
N ALA A 162 -0.05 8.35 -6.97
CA ALA A 162 0.49 8.30 -5.61
C ALA A 162 1.96 8.76 -5.56
N LEU A 163 2.78 8.35 -6.55
CA LEU A 163 4.19 8.75 -6.67
C LEU A 163 4.36 10.26 -6.93
N ALA A 164 3.38 10.92 -7.56
CA ALA A 164 3.41 12.36 -7.79
C ALA A 164 3.53 13.17 -6.50
N SER A 165 3.17 12.59 -5.36
CA SER A 165 3.41 13.20 -4.04
C SER A 165 4.85 13.06 -3.52
N ARG A 166 5.76 12.45 -4.30
CA ARG A 166 7.15 12.16 -3.91
C ARG A 166 7.25 11.50 -2.53
N PRO A 167 6.54 10.37 -2.32
CA PRO A 167 6.43 9.80 -0.99
C PRO A 167 7.73 9.17 -0.53
N LYS A 168 8.02 9.29 0.76
CA LYS A 168 9.05 8.53 1.47
C LYS A 168 8.56 7.12 1.81
N LEU A 169 7.24 6.97 1.97
CA LEU A 169 6.54 5.74 2.28
C LEU A 169 5.32 5.58 1.38
N LEU A 170 5.31 4.52 0.58
CA LEU A 170 4.20 4.15 -0.30
C LEU A 170 3.41 3.00 0.32
N LEU A 171 2.13 3.19 0.53
CA LEU A 171 1.19 2.21 1.07
C LEU A 171 0.29 1.67 -0.04
N LEU A 172 0.35 0.37 -0.30
CA LEU A 172 -0.40 -0.33 -1.36
C LEU A 172 -1.35 -1.37 -0.76
N ASP A 173 -2.65 -1.22 -1.04
CA ASP A 173 -3.69 -2.12 -0.54
C ASP A 173 -4.23 -2.99 -1.67
N GLU A 174 -3.93 -4.29 -1.61
CA GLU A 174 -4.34 -5.30 -2.58
C GLU A 174 -4.21 -4.84 -4.05
N PRO A 175 -2.99 -4.38 -4.48
CA PRO A 175 -2.81 -3.76 -5.79
C PRO A 175 -3.09 -4.71 -6.96
N THR A 176 -3.18 -6.01 -6.72
CA THR A 176 -3.43 -7.02 -7.76
C THR A 176 -4.84 -7.63 -7.72
N ALA A 177 -5.77 -7.01 -6.98
CA ALA A 177 -7.15 -7.49 -6.90
C ALA A 177 -7.85 -7.44 -8.27
N GLY A 178 -8.53 -8.52 -8.66
CA GLY A 178 -9.31 -8.60 -9.89
C GLY A 178 -8.49 -8.71 -11.19
N MET A 179 -7.17 -8.83 -11.12
CA MET A 179 -6.27 -8.87 -12.27
C MET A 179 -6.04 -10.28 -12.82
N SER A 180 -5.78 -10.36 -14.12
CA SER A 180 -5.24 -11.55 -14.76
C SER A 180 -3.86 -11.93 -14.20
N PRO A 181 -3.38 -13.17 -14.41
CA PRO A 181 -2.03 -13.56 -13.98
C PRO A 181 -0.92 -12.69 -14.58
N GLU A 182 -1.05 -12.28 -15.84
CA GLU A 182 -0.10 -11.44 -16.55
C GLU A 182 -0.04 -10.03 -15.96
N GLU A 183 -1.20 -9.38 -15.79
CA GLU A 183 -1.30 -8.06 -15.16
C GLU A 183 -0.77 -8.09 -13.72
N THR A 184 -1.13 -9.15 -12.97
CA THR A 184 -0.62 -9.37 -11.61
C THR A 184 0.91 -9.38 -11.59
N ARG A 185 1.54 -10.12 -12.51
CA ARG A 185 3.01 -10.19 -12.60
C ARG A 185 3.61 -8.82 -12.91
N ALA A 186 3.06 -8.12 -13.90
CA ALA A 186 3.55 -6.80 -14.30
C ALA A 186 3.48 -5.78 -13.14
N ILE A 187 2.38 -5.76 -12.38
CA ILE A 187 2.23 -4.86 -11.21
C ILE A 187 3.18 -5.26 -10.08
N MET A 188 3.39 -6.55 -9.82
CA MET A 188 4.33 -6.98 -8.78
C MET A 188 5.80 -6.65 -9.16
N GLU A 189 6.17 -6.79 -10.43
CA GLU A 189 7.47 -6.36 -10.94
C GLU A 189 7.65 -4.85 -10.84
N LEU A 190 6.62 -4.07 -11.14
CA LEU A 190 6.61 -2.62 -10.93
C LEU A 190 6.85 -2.29 -9.47
N ILE A 191 6.10 -2.90 -8.53
CA ILE A 191 6.25 -2.65 -7.09
C ILE A 191 7.66 -3.02 -6.61
N ALA A 192 8.22 -4.13 -7.08
CA ALA A 192 9.58 -4.54 -6.73
C ALA A 192 10.62 -3.50 -7.20
N ARG A 193 10.49 -2.97 -8.43
CA ARG A 193 11.36 -1.88 -8.91
C ARG A 193 11.22 -0.62 -8.06
N LEU A 194 9.99 -0.21 -7.74
CA LEU A 194 9.75 0.98 -6.92
C LEU A 194 10.35 0.85 -5.51
N ALA A 195 10.37 -0.36 -4.97
CA ALA A 195 10.91 -0.65 -3.63
C ALA A 195 12.45 -0.56 -3.56
N THR A 196 13.16 -0.56 -4.68
CA THR A 196 14.64 -0.36 -4.69
C THR A 196 15.05 1.04 -4.24
N GLU A 197 14.19 2.02 -4.41
CA GLU A 197 14.48 3.43 -4.10
C GLU A 197 13.57 4.00 -3.00
N ARG A 198 12.51 3.28 -2.62
CA ARG A 198 11.46 3.78 -1.72
C ARG A 198 11.10 2.76 -0.68
N THR A 199 10.57 3.22 0.44
CA THR A 199 9.93 2.30 1.40
C THR A 199 8.52 1.99 0.93
N VAL A 200 8.18 0.70 0.87
CA VAL A 200 6.87 0.22 0.44
C VAL A 200 6.25 -0.67 1.51
N VAL A 201 5.00 -0.42 1.85
CA VAL A 201 4.17 -1.35 2.63
C VAL A 201 3.05 -1.86 1.75
N LEU A 202 2.97 -3.17 1.62
CA LEU A 202 2.05 -3.87 0.74
C LEU A 202 1.10 -4.76 1.56
N VAL A 203 -0.21 -4.63 1.37
CA VAL A 203 -1.17 -5.63 1.82
C VAL A 203 -1.54 -6.51 0.65
N GLU A 204 -1.39 -7.81 0.80
CA GLU A 204 -1.75 -8.80 -0.21
C GLU A 204 -2.17 -10.12 0.43
N HIS A 205 -2.97 -10.89 -0.29
CA HIS A 205 -3.41 -12.22 0.14
C HIS A 205 -2.75 -13.36 -0.67
N LYS A 206 -2.12 -13.03 -1.80
CA LYS A 206 -1.44 -13.99 -2.69
C LYS A 206 -0.03 -14.29 -2.17
N MET A 207 0.08 -15.20 -1.19
CA MET A 207 1.32 -15.50 -0.48
C MET A 207 2.52 -15.73 -1.41
N LYS A 208 2.35 -16.51 -2.51
CA LYS A 208 3.45 -16.79 -3.45
C LYS A 208 4.06 -15.54 -4.05
N LEU A 209 3.25 -14.54 -4.36
CA LEU A 209 3.72 -13.28 -4.94
C LEU A 209 4.49 -12.45 -3.91
N VAL A 210 3.92 -12.31 -2.73
CA VAL A 210 4.53 -11.59 -1.60
C VAL A 210 5.92 -12.13 -1.27
N MET A 211 6.03 -13.47 -1.14
CA MET A 211 7.29 -14.13 -0.79
C MET A 211 8.42 -13.93 -1.80
N ASN A 212 8.10 -13.53 -3.04
CA ASN A 212 9.11 -13.36 -4.09
C ASN A 212 9.67 -11.95 -4.15
N ILE A 213 8.96 -10.95 -3.62
CA ILE A 213 9.37 -9.54 -3.76
C ILE A 213 9.63 -8.84 -2.44
N SER A 214 9.19 -9.40 -1.31
CA SER A 214 9.29 -8.74 -0.01
C SER A 214 10.66 -8.95 0.63
N ASP A 215 11.17 -7.91 1.27
CA ASP A 215 12.31 -8.01 2.20
C ASP A 215 11.87 -8.53 3.56
N ARG A 216 10.65 -8.16 3.98
CA ARG A 216 10.06 -8.52 5.28
C ARG A 216 8.58 -8.83 5.12
N VAL A 217 8.08 -9.75 5.90
CA VAL A 217 6.67 -10.13 5.93
C VAL A 217 6.16 -10.09 7.36
N VAL A 218 5.01 -9.48 7.54
CA VAL A 218 4.24 -9.44 8.79
C VAL A 218 2.98 -10.27 8.59
N VAL A 219 2.77 -11.25 9.42
CA VAL A 219 1.58 -12.11 9.38
C VAL A 219 0.63 -11.68 10.48
N LEU A 220 -0.58 -11.24 10.09
CA LEU A 220 -1.66 -10.96 11.02
C LEU A 220 -2.62 -12.15 11.12
N HIS A 221 -3.08 -12.43 12.34
CA HIS A 221 -4.10 -13.42 12.61
C HIS A 221 -4.95 -12.98 13.81
N HIS A 222 -6.28 -13.00 13.65
CA HIS A 222 -7.24 -12.58 14.71
C HIS A 222 -6.95 -11.20 15.34
N GLY A 223 -6.43 -10.27 14.55
CA GLY A 223 -6.12 -8.90 14.99
C GLY A 223 -4.80 -8.74 15.73
N GLU A 224 -3.94 -9.74 15.74
CA GLU A 224 -2.62 -9.76 16.38
C GLU A 224 -1.51 -10.08 15.37
N VAL A 225 -0.26 -9.74 15.70
CA VAL A 225 0.90 -10.20 14.94
C VAL A 225 1.20 -11.63 15.31
N LEU A 226 1.02 -12.55 14.36
CA LEU A 226 1.34 -13.95 14.53
C LEU A 226 2.84 -14.23 14.37
N ALA A 227 3.43 -13.63 13.34
CA ALA A 227 4.85 -13.76 13.04
C ALA A 227 5.32 -12.58 12.19
N GLU A 228 6.61 -12.25 12.29
CA GLU A 228 7.29 -11.32 11.40
C GLU A 228 8.72 -11.80 11.12
N GLY A 229 9.21 -11.56 9.91
CA GLY A 229 10.54 -11.99 9.49
C GLY A 229 10.76 -11.88 8.00
N THR A 230 11.84 -12.46 7.53
CA THR A 230 12.12 -12.64 6.10
C THR A 230 11.12 -13.63 5.47
N PRO A 231 10.93 -13.60 4.14
CA PRO A 231 10.09 -14.59 3.47
C PRO A 231 10.43 -16.05 3.81
N ASP A 232 11.72 -16.37 3.96
CA ASP A 232 12.14 -17.74 4.26
C ASP A 232 11.83 -18.13 5.71
N GLU A 233 12.01 -17.24 6.68
CA GLU A 233 11.60 -17.46 8.07
C GLU A 233 10.09 -17.68 8.17
N ILE A 234 9.30 -16.89 7.45
CA ILE A 234 7.84 -17.03 7.43
C ILE A 234 7.40 -18.33 6.76
N ARG A 235 8.06 -18.76 5.67
CA ARG A 235 7.83 -20.09 5.05
C ARG A 235 8.14 -21.24 5.97
N ALA A 236 9.18 -21.11 6.80
CA ALA A 236 9.60 -22.13 7.74
C ALA A 236 8.70 -22.20 8.98
N ASN A 237 7.98 -21.14 9.33
CA ASN A 237 7.19 -21.02 10.54
C ASN A 237 5.96 -21.96 10.53
N ASP A 238 5.93 -22.92 11.48
CA ASP A 238 4.89 -23.95 11.54
C ASP A 238 3.53 -23.39 11.98
N GLU A 239 3.50 -22.31 12.73
CA GLU A 239 2.27 -21.66 13.13
C GLU A 239 1.63 -20.94 11.95
N VAL A 240 2.42 -20.25 11.12
CA VAL A 240 1.98 -19.67 9.85
C VAL A 240 1.45 -20.76 8.92
N LYS A 241 2.17 -21.87 8.77
CA LYS A 241 1.70 -23.01 7.96
C LYS A 241 0.34 -23.52 8.44
N ARG A 242 0.16 -23.69 9.74
CA ARG A 242 -1.12 -24.16 10.31
C ARG A 242 -2.28 -23.22 9.99
N VAL A 243 -2.07 -21.90 10.10
CA VAL A 243 -3.10 -20.89 9.80
C VAL A 243 -3.50 -20.90 8.33
N TYR A 244 -2.55 -21.08 7.42
CA TYR A 244 -2.82 -21.08 5.98
C TYR A 244 -3.22 -22.46 5.43
N LEU A 245 -2.69 -23.58 5.95
CA LEU A 245 -3.02 -24.94 5.53
C LEU A 245 -4.25 -25.49 6.26
N GLY A 246 -4.49 -25.08 7.51
CA GLY A 246 -5.65 -25.50 8.31
C GLY A 246 -7.01 -25.00 7.80
N GLN A 247 -7.03 -24.04 6.86
CA GLN A 247 -8.23 -23.62 6.13
C GLN A 247 -8.64 -24.60 5.00
N GLY A 248 -7.84 -25.65 4.75
CA GLY A 248 -8.17 -26.73 3.84
C GLY A 248 -8.97 -27.82 4.53
N ARG A 249 -10.33 -27.75 4.42
CA ARG A 249 -11.38 -28.74 4.74
C ARG A 249 -11.21 -29.49 6.08
N PRO A 250 -12.21 -29.41 6.96
CA PRO A 250 -12.38 -30.45 7.98
C PRO A 250 -12.60 -31.76 7.23
N ALA A 251 -11.78 -32.76 7.55
CA ALA A 251 -11.99 -34.13 7.10
C ALA A 251 -13.40 -34.53 7.55
N VAL A 252 -14.32 -34.70 6.60
CA VAL A 252 -15.60 -35.35 6.87
C VAL A 252 -15.26 -36.76 7.31
N ALA A 253 -15.32 -37.00 8.61
CA ALA A 253 -15.28 -38.36 9.16
C ALA A 253 -16.45 -39.12 8.53
N ARG A 254 -16.15 -40.02 7.58
CA ARG A 254 -17.09 -41.04 7.15
C ARG A 254 -17.27 -41.99 8.33
N ALA A 255 -18.36 -41.79 9.10
CA ALA A 255 -18.85 -42.82 9.96
C ALA A 255 -19.34 -44.00 9.07
N ARG A 256 -18.78 -45.15 9.33
CA ARG A 256 -19.32 -46.45 8.89
C ARG A 256 -20.45 -46.86 9.82
#